data_8631981b4dafddd1ffb966512b48c645
#
_entry.id   8631981b4dafddd1ffb966512b48c645
#
_cell.length_a   1.000
_cell.length_b   1.000
_cell.length_c   1.000
_cell.angle_alpha   90.00
_cell.angle_beta   90.00
_cell.angle_gamma   90.00
#
_symmetry.space_group_name_H-M   'P 1'
#
loop_
_entity.id
_entity.type
_entity.pdbx_description
1 polymer ?
#
loop_
_entity_poly.entity_id
_entity_poly.type
_entity_poly.pdbx_seq_one_letter_code
_entity_poly.pdbx_strand_id
1 'polypeptide(L)'
;KEFINKEHFFIADLDIFGNRSVFQLLNRTSTYTGRIKLAEWLTKPFLNKEEILERQQAVKCLSTKLEWSQQFIATGISDKETELDRDIIHQWLQEEISFSSLFLKFAAIALPAMTILALTLQLFHLIGSELFTVLFFLQLIIVGSQLKKINRVHNQLSRKLNTVEKYASLIQLIENEKLDAEKLNQLKQKLTGSELGASLAIKRLKKLVDTLDARLNLIVAVVLNGTLLFDINVMQRIEKWKTRHKNDFLTWIDVIGEFDAFISLGIAAHNNPDYTYPEVETQGFMIQAQHTGHPLINKSKLVKNNYELTGLSKIDLLTGANMAGKSTFLRTIGVNLTLAMIGLPVCAGKFKFTPIRLFTSLRTNDSLQENESFFYAELKRLQLLMKEYEKGERVFFLLDEILKGTNSKDQHSGSEALIKKIVHLKGAGIVATHDVELSKLANELPDHIRNLCFEINISGDKLLFDYTLKEGVCATMNASFLMKQMGIT
;
A
#
# COMPACT_ATOMS: atom_id res chain seq x y z
N LYS A 1 10.38 7.92 -2.69
CA LYS A 1 10.62 8.08 -4.14
C LYS A 1 10.08 6.89 -4.95
N GLU A 2 10.13 5.69 -4.39
CA GLU A 2 9.77 4.41 -5.01
C GLU A 2 8.33 4.36 -5.58
N PHE A 3 7.35 4.96 -4.90
CA PHE A 3 5.94 4.94 -5.29
C PHE A 3 5.46 6.21 -6.01
N ILE A 4 6.37 7.13 -6.36
CA ILE A 4 5.99 8.38 -7.01
C ILE A 4 5.71 8.10 -8.49
N ASN A 5 4.45 8.25 -8.89
CA ASN A 5 4.02 8.26 -10.28
C ASN A 5 3.40 9.63 -10.61
N LYS A 6 4.07 10.41 -11.46
CA LYS A 6 3.63 11.77 -11.85
C LYS A 6 2.39 11.76 -12.73
N GLU A 7 2.15 10.69 -13.46
CA GLU A 7 1.00 10.54 -14.35
C GLU A 7 -0.28 10.09 -13.64
N HIS A 8 -0.13 9.65 -12.38
CA HIS A 8 -1.28 9.20 -11.59
C HIS A 8 -2.27 10.34 -11.33
N PHE A 9 -3.56 10.01 -11.23
CA PHE A 9 -4.66 10.98 -11.14
C PHE A 9 -4.56 11.98 -9.98
N PHE A 10 -3.90 11.63 -8.86
CA PHE A 10 -3.83 12.53 -7.69
C PHE A 10 -2.57 12.39 -6.80
N ILE A 11 -1.76 11.35 -6.97
CA ILE A 11 -0.65 11.03 -6.04
C ILE A 11 0.33 12.19 -5.87
N ALA A 12 0.76 12.79 -6.98
CA ALA A 12 1.76 13.85 -6.97
C ALA A 12 1.21 15.16 -6.40
N ASP A 13 -0.03 15.49 -6.75
CA ASP A 13 -0.68 16.73 -6.35
C ASP A 13 -1.05 16.77 -4.86
N LEU A 14 -1.45 15.63 -4.32
CA LEU A 14 -1.87 15.49 -2.91
C LEU A 14 -0.72 15.12 -1.96
N ASP A 15 0.52 15.12 -2.42
CA ASP A 15 1.67 14.72 -1.61
C ASP A 15 1.47 13.35 -0.93
N ILE A 16 0.90 12.37 -1.67
CA ILE A 16 0.66 11.03 -1.12
C ILE A 16 1.98 10.35 -0.81
N PHE A 17 2.99 10.45 -1.68
CA PHE A 17 4.32 9.89 -1.49
C PHE A 17 5.41 10.95 -1.57
N GLY A 18 6.55 10.67 -0.97
CA GLY A 18 7.70 11.55 -0.95
C GLY A 18 8.05 12.05 0.45
N ASN A 19 8.80 13.15 0.51
CA ASN A 19 9.15 13.76 1.79
C ASN A 19 7.96 14.53 2.37
N ARG A 20 7.73 14.40 3.69
CA ARG A 20 6.59 15.02 4.39
C ARG A 20 5.24 14.67 3.78
N SER A 21 5.09 13.45 3.29
CA SER A 21 3.90 12.96 2.59
C SER A 21 2.90 12.28 3.54
N VAL A 22 1.71 12.02 3.01
CA VAL A 22 0.67 11.23 3.68
C VAL A 22 1.19 9.83 4.03
N PHE A 23 1.86 9.17 3.08
CA PHE A 23 2.49 7.87 3.33
C PHE A 23 3.49 7.92 4.48
N GLN A 24 4.35 8.93 4.52
CA GLN A 24 5.33 9.08 5.61
C GLN A 24 4.65 9.32 6.98
N LEU A 25 3.52 10.04 7.00
CA LEU A 25 2.71 10.23 8.20
C LEU A 25 2.15 8.91 8.70
N LEU A 26 1.64 8.06 7.80
CA LEU A 26 0.93 6.82 8.13
C LEU A 26 1.85 5.63 8.35
N ASN A 27 2.91 5.50 7.55
CA ASN A 27 3.71 4.28 7.47
C ASN A 27 4.41 3.91 8.79
N ARG A 28 3.98 2.80 9.36
CA ARG A 28 4.56 2.11 10.52
C ARG A 28 4.76 0.62 10.22
N THR A 29 4.69 0.25 8.92
CA THR A 29 4.84 -1.14 8.50
C THR A 29 6.24 -1.67 8.81
N SER A 30 6.31 -2.92 9.21
CA SER A 30 7.52 -3.63 9.62
C SER A 30 7.99 -4.63 8.58
N THR A 31 7.16 -4.93 7.59
CA THR A 31 7.46 -5.87 6.50
C THR A 31 7.46 -5.16 5.14
N TYR A 32 8.21 -5.72 4.18
CA TYR A 32 8.20 -5.22 2.81
C TYR A 32 6.79 -5.30 2.20
N THR A 33 6.12 -6.43 2.37
CA THR A 33 4.77 -6.66 1.82
C THR A 33 3.74 -5.71 2.43
N GLY A 34 3.81 -5.43 3.73
CA GLY A 34 2.93 -4.45 4.39
C GLY A 34 3.12 -3.04 3.86
N ARG A 35 4.37 -2.65 3.58
CA ARG A 35 4.70 -1.37 2.98
C ARG A 35 4.12 -1.22 1.58
N ILE A 36 4.22 -2.26 0.76
CA ILE A 36 3.63 -2.30 -0.58
C ILE A 36 2.09 -2.22 -0.50
N LYS A 37 1.46 -3.00 0.41
CA LYS A 37 -0.01 -2.99 0.58
C LYS A 37 -0.52 -1.62 1.01
N LEU A 38 0.13 -0.96 1.95
CA LEU A 38 -0.24 0.40 2.37
C LEU A 38 -0.12 1.39 1.21
N ALA A 39 0.95 1.30 0.41
CA ALA A 39 1.13 2.13 -0.77
C ALA A 39 0.05 1.86 -1.83
N GLU A 40 -0.29 0.60 -2.06
CA GLU A 40 -1.34 0.17 -2.99
C GLU A 40 -2.71 0.75 -2.59
N TRP A 41 -3.08 0.68 -1.31
CA TRP A 41 -4.34 1.25 -0.80
C TRP A 41 -4.43 2.77 -0.97
N LEU A 42 -3.32 3.49 -0.76
CA LEU A 42 -3.27 4.93 -0.99
C LEU A 42 -3.30 5.31 -2.48
N THR A 43 -2.80 4.43 -3.34
CA THR A 43 -2.81 4.63 -4.80
C THR A 43 -4.18 4.32 -5.40
N LYS A 44 -4.84 3.28 -4.91
CA LYS A 44 -6.13 2.78 -5.39
C LYS A 44 -7.11 2.70 -4.23
N PRO A 45 -7.67 3.83 -3.78
CA PRO A 45 -8.67 3.84 -2.72
C PRO A 45 -9.93 3.06 -3.12
N PHE A 46 -10.65 2.57 -2.13
CA PHE A 46 -11.81 1.69 -2.32
C PHE A 46 -13.06 2.49 -2.67
N LEU A 47 -13.87 1.98 -3.59
CA LEU A 47 -15.10 2.62 -4.05
C LEU A 47 -16.37 1.89 -3.58
N ASN A 48 -16.24 0.73 -2.97
CA ASN A 48 -17.35 -0.05 -2.43
C ASN A 48 -17.59 0.35 -0.97
N LYS A 49 -18.86 0.67 -0.62
CA LYS A 49 -19.25 1.10 0.74
C LYS A 49 -18.98 0.03 1.78
N GLU A 50 -19.39 -1.19 1.49
CA GLU A 50 -19.28 -2.33 2.41
C GLU A 50 -17.82 -2.58 2.75
N GLU A 51 -16.97 -2.58 1.75
CA GLU A 51 -15.53 -2.75 1.92
C GLU A 51 -14.90 -1.62 2.75
N ILE A 52 -15.30 -0.37 2.51
CA ILE A 52 -14.82 0.78 3.30
C ILE A 52 -15.25 0.65 4.77
N LEU A 53 -16.51 0.24 5.02
CA LEU A 53 -17.01 0.06 6.39
C LEU A 53 -16.31 -1.11 7.11
N GLU A 54 -16.09 -2.24 6.43
CA GLU A 54 -15.30 -3.35 6.99
C GLU A 54 -13.88 -2.91 7.37
N ARG A 55 -13.26 -2.08 6.53
CA ARG A 55 -11.94 -1.52 6.78
C ARG A 55 -11.92 -0.54 7.95
N GLN A 56 -12.93 0.32 8.06
CA GLN A 56 -13.10 1.20 9.23
C GLN A 56 -13.18 0.39 10.53
N GLN A 57 -13.94 -0.71 10.54
CA GLN A 57 -14.05 -1.61 11.69
C GLN A 57 -12.70 -2.27 12.02
N ALA A 58 -11.95 -2.71 10.99
CA ALA A 58 -10.63 -3.29 11.17
C ALA A 58 -9.64 -2.28 11.78
N VAL A 59 -9.61 -1.07 11.24
CA VAL A 59 -8.76 0.03 11.76
C VAL A 59 -9.15 0.39 13.19
N LYS A 60 -10.45 0.50 13.49
CA LYS A 60 -10.97 0.80 14.83
C LYS A 60 -10.61 -0.30 15.83
N CYS A 61 -10.73 -1.57 15.45
CA CYS A 61 -10.32 -2.71 16.28
C CYS A 61 -8.82 -2.61 16.62
N LEU A 62 -7.95 -2.39 15.63
CA LEU A 62 -6.51 -2.33 15.85
C LEU A 62 -6.03 -1.06 16.56
N SER A 63 -6.78 0.04 16.48
CA SER A 63 -6.45 1.27 17.20
C SER A 63 -6.51 1.12 18.73
N THR A 64 -7.24 0.12 19.23
CA THR A 64 -7.34 -0.22 20.66
C THR A 64 -6.33 -1.28 21.10
N LYS A 65 -5.62 -1.91 20.17
CA LYS A 65 -4.66 -3.02 20.42
C LYS A 65 -3.21 -2.59 20.25
N LEU A 66 -2.84 -1.48 20.92
CA LEU A 66 -1.52 -0.86 20.72
C LEU A 66 -0.36 -1.78 21.11
N GLU A 67 -0.43 -2.46 22.26
CA GLU A 67 0.63 -3.35 22.76
C GLU A 67 0.87 -4.52 21.78
N TRP A 68 -0.20 -5.15 21.32
CA TRP A 68 -0.13 -6.22 20.34
C TRP A 68 0.45 -5.71 19.00
N SER A 69 0.02 -4.52 18.55
CA SER A 69 0.55 -3.89 17.34
C SER A 69 2.05 -3.59 17.45
N GLN A 70 2.50 -3.13 18.61
CA GLN A 70 3.93 -2.89 18.87
C GLN A 70 4.72 -4.20 18.88
N GLN A 71 4.19 -5.28 19.47
CA GLN A 71 4.82 -6.60 19.45
C GLN A 71 4.94 -7.13 18.02
N PHE A 72 3.88 -6.96 17.20
CA PHE A 72 3.91 -7.33 15.78
C PHE A 72 5.01 -6.59 15.03
N ILE A 73 5.08 -5.25 15.18
CA ILE A 73 6.11 -4.41 14.56
C ILE A 73 7.51 -4.82 15.03
N ALA A 74 7.71 -5.00 16.32
CA ALA A 74 9.00 -5.42 16.89
C ALA A 74 9.48 -6.76 16.30
N THR A 75 8.55 -7.72 16.13
CA THR A 75 8.83 -8.98 15.45
C THR A 75 9.15 -8.77 13.98
N GLY A 76 8.40 -7.91 13.29
CA GLY A 76 8.57 -7.65 11.86
C GLY A 76 9.89 -6.97 11.48
N ILE A 77 10.44 -6.11 12.34
CA ILE A 77 11.72 -5.42 12.11
C ILE A 77 12.95 -6.24 12.52
N SER A 78 12.78 -7.40 13.16
CA SER A 78 13.88 -8.24 13.65
C SER A 78 14.84 -8.69 12.54
N ASP A 79 14.33 -8.85 11.33
CA ASP A 79 15.11 -9.14 10.13
C ASP A 79 14.69 -8.22 8.98
N LYS A 80 15.67 -7.56 8.37
CA LYS A 80 15.43 -6.56 7.34
C LYS A 80 15.07 -7.23 6.03
N GLU A 81 13.80 -7.16 5.67
CA GLU A 81 13.25 -7.74 4.44
C GLU A 81 13.42 -6.77 3.25
N THR A 82 13.76 -7.31 2.10
CA THR A 82 13.90 -6.60 0.84
C THR A 82 13.00 -7.23 -0.24
N GLU A 83 12.79 -6.52 -1.34
CA GLU A 83 12.13 -7.06 -2.53
C GLU A 83 12.80 -8.34 -3.03
N LEU A 84 14.14 -8.35 -3.04
CA LEU A 84 14.95 -9.49 -3.47
C LEU A 84 14.67 -10.75 -2.62
N ASP A 85 14.36 -10.59 -1.34
CA ASP A 85 14.06 -11.72 -0.45
C ASP A 85 12.76 -12.41 -0.81
N ARG A 86 11.73 -11.62 -1.13
CA ARG A 86 10.45 -12.12 -1.63
C ARG A 86 10.62 -12.86 -2.97
N ASP A 87 11.39 -12.28 -3.89
CA ASP A 87 11.63 -12.87 -5.21
C ASP A 87 12.39 -14.19 -5.13
N ILE A 88 13.38 -14.29 -4.25
CA ILE A 88 14.12 -15.55 -4.03
C ILE A 88 13.18 -16.65 -3.52
N ILE A 89 12.33 -16.34 -2.54
CA ILE A 89 11.36 -17.30 -2.01
C ILE A 89 10.35 -17.68 -3.10
N HIS A 90 9.85 -16.71 -3.84
CA HIS A 90 8.91 -16.95 -4.94
C HIS A 90 9.54 -17.83 -6.04
N GLN A 91 10.77 -17.53 -6.46
CA GLN A 91 11.51 -18.34 -7.44
C GLN A 91 11.72 -19.76 -6.93
N TRP A 92 12.15 -19.93 -5.67
CA TRP A 92 12.30 -21.25 -5.08
C TRP A 92 10.98 -22.04 -5.09
N LEU A 93 9.86 -21.42 -4.76
CA LEU A 93 8.55 -22.06 -4.81
C LEU A 93 8.13 -22.48 -6.24
N GLN A 94 8.55 -21.75 -7.26
CA GLN A 94 8.25 -22.05 -8.67
C GLN A 94 9.21 -23.07 -9.30
N GLU A 95 10.40 -23.23 -8.74
CA GLU A 95 11.46 -24.04 -9.33
C GLU A 95 11.10 -25.54 -9.28
N GLU A 96 11.17 -26.24 -10.43
CA GLU A 96 10.95 -27.67 -10.51
C GLU A 96 12.28 -28.41 -10.25
N ILE A 97 12.66 -28.57 -8.98
CA ILE A 97 13.79 -29.41 -8.58
C ILE A 97 13.22 -30.72 -8.04
N SER A 98 13.35 -31.81 -8.79
CA SER A 98 12.75 -33.07 -8.38
C SER A 98 13.76 -34.00 -7.74
N PHE A 99 13.51 -34.33 -6.46
CA PHE A 99 14.08 -35.49 -5.76
C PHE A 99 13.06 -36.63 -5.65
N SER A 100 11.95 -36.53 -6.37
CA SER A 100 10.79 -37.41 -6.28
C SER A 100 10.74 -38.48 -7.38
N SER A 101 11.85 -38.72 -8.10
CA SER A 101 11.91 -39.83 -9.05
C SER A 101 11.62 -41.15 -8.33
N LEU A 102 10.95 -42.08 -9.01
CA LEU A 102 10.59 -43.39 -8.45
C LEU A 102 11.86 -44.14 -7.93
N PHE A 103 12.97 -44.02 -8.68
CA PHE A 103 14.24 -44.58 -8.28
C PHE A 103 14.73 -44.01 -6.94
N LEU A 104 14.78 -42.68 -6.78
CA LEU A 104 15.24 -42.03 -5.55
C LEU A 104 14.31 -42.31 -4.39
N LYS A 105 12.99 -42.39 -4.59
CA LYS A 105 12.03 -42.75 -3.54
C LYS A 105 12.24 -44.15 -3.03
N PHE A 106 12.43 -45.10 -3.95
CA PHE A 106 12.72 -46.51 -3.56
C PHE A 106 14.09 -46.63 -2.90
N ALA A 107 15.12 -46.04 -3.51
CA ALA A 107 16.49 -46.08 -2.96
C ALA A 107 16.57 -45.44 -1.58
N ALA A 108 15.85 -44.37 -1.30
CA ALA A 108 15.84 -43.67 -0.01
C ALA A 108 15.29 -44.51 1.14
N ILE A 109 14.55 -45.57 0.87
CA ILE A 109 14.02 -46.50 1.87
C ILE A 109 14.82 -47.81 1.86
N ALA A 110 14.98 -48.41 0.68
CA ALA A 110 15.57 -49.74 0.56
C ALA A 110 17.07 -49.79 0.93
N LEU A 111 17.87 -48.83 0.41
CA LEU A 111 19.31 -48.84 0.66
C LEU A 111 19.67 -48.62 2.13
N PRO A 112 19.11 -47.63 2.88
CA PRO A 112 19.32 -47.52 4.30
C PRO A 112 18.93 -48.79 5.08
N ALA A 113 17.77 -49.38 4.77
CA ALA A 113 17.33 -50.64 5.43
C ALA A 113 18.29 -51.77 5.18
N MET A 114 18.77 -51.97 3.95
CA MET A 114 19.78 -52.98 3.60
C MET A 114 21.12 -52.69 4.29
N THR A 115 21.54 -51.43 4.36
CA THR A 115 22.83 -51.07 5.01
C THR A 115 22.77 -51.28 6.51
N ILE A 116 21.67 -50.93 7.16
CA ILE A 116 21.47 -51.18 8.59
C ILE A 116 21.44 -52.71 8.86
N LEU A 117 20.74 -53.49 8.03
CA LEU A 117 20.69 -54.93 8.12
C LEU A 117 22.09 -55.56 7.93
N ALA A 118 22.84 -55.10 6.92
CA ALA A 118 24.21 -55.59 6.70
C ALA A 118 25.12 -55.25 7.88
N LEU A 119 25.02 -54.06 8.46
CA LEU A 119 25.76 -53.67 9.67
C LEU A 119 25.39 -54.53 10.88
N THR A 120 24.10 -54.80 11.08
CA THR A 120 23.66 -55.65 12.20
C THR A 120 24.15 -57.08 12.04
N LEU A 121 24.03 -57.69 10.86
CA LEU A 121 24.53 -59.04 10.57
C LEU A 121 26.06 -59.14 10.73
N GLN A 122 26.79 -58.09 10.34
CA GLN A 122 28.24 -57.98 10.55
C GLN A 122 28.61 -57.95 12.04
N LEU A 123 27.88 -57.17 12.86
CA LEU A 123 28.10 -57.07 14.31
C LEU A 123 27.86 -58.41 15.01
N PHE A 124 26.95 -59.26 14.51
CA PHE A 124 26.72 -60.61 14.98
C PHE A 124 27.67 -61.65 14.36
N HIS A 125 28.67 -61.19 13.57
CA HIS A 125 29.64 -62.06 12.87
C HIS A 125 29.02 -63.10 11.90
N LEU A 126 27.81 -62.79 11.39
CA LEU A 126 27.10 -63.64 10.45
C LEU A 126 27.55 -63.45 8.99
N ILE A 127 28.07 -62.25 8.68
CA ILE A 127 28.61 -61.87 7.35
C ILE A 127 29.89 -61.06 7.52
N GLY A 128 30.72 -61.01 6.46
CA GLY A 128 31.87 -60.10 6.37
C GLY A 128 31.48 -58.62 6.19
N SER A 129 32.47 -57.73 6.20
CA SER A 129 32.28 -56.28 6.05
C SER A 129 32.03 -55.80 4.61
N GLU A 130 32.18 -56.71 3.63
CA GLU A 130 32.18 -56.35 2.19
C GLU A 130 30.81 -55.78 1.76
N LEU A 131 29.70 -56.40 2.20
CA LEU A 131 28.36 -55.98 1.84
C LEU A 131 28.05 -54.61 2.43
N PHE A 132 28.36 -54.38 3.70
CA PHE A 132 28.20 -53.07 4.33
C PHE A 132 29.02 -51.97 3.60
N THR A 133 30.28 -52.28 3.30
CA THR A 133 31.19 -51.33 2.63
C THR A 133 30.66 -50.94 1.21
N VAL A 134 30.21 -51.93 0.44
CA VAL A 134 29.64 -51.67 -0.91
C VAL A 134 28.39 -50.80 -0.82
N LEU A 135 27.46 -51.13 0.08
CA LEU A 135 26.22 -50.35 0.26
C LEU A 135 26.50 -48.92 0.74
N PHE A 136 27.47 -48.78 1.67
CA PHE A 136 27.91 -47.48 2.18
C PHE A 136 28.43 -46.56 1.06
N PHE A 137 29.37 -47.03 0.24
CA PHE A 137 29.91 -46.25 -0.86
C PHE A 137 28.90 -46.02 -1.98
N LEU A 138 28.02 -46.99 -2.25
CA LEU A 138 26.95 -46.81 -3.23
C LEU A 138 26.02 -45.62 -2.86
N GLN A 139 25.67 -45.54 -1.55
CA GLN A 139 24.84 -44.39 -1.08
C GLN A 139 25.59 -43.07 -1.22
N LEU A 140 26.89 -43.02 -0.91
CA LEU A 140 27.72 -41.82 -1.10
C LEU A 140 27.77 -41.39 -2.58
N ILE A 141 27.88 -42.32 -3.51
CA ILE A 141 27.87 -42.05 -4.95
C ILE A 141 26.51 -41.46 -5.36
N ILE A 142 25.40 -42.03 -4.89
CA ILE A 142 24.05 -41.51 -5.18
C ILE A 142 23.89 -40.07 -4.68
N VAL A 143 24.28 -39.79 -3.43
CA VAL A 143 24.25 -38.45 -2.85
C VAL A 143 25.17 -37.51 -3.64
N GLY A 144 26.39 -37.93 -3.96
CA GLY A 144 27.37 -37.19 -4.74
C GLY A 144 26.82 -36.72 -6.08
N SER A 145 26.07 -37.59 -6.78
CA SER A 145 25.40 -37.22 -8.06
C SER A 145 24.37 -36.12 -7.92
N GLN A 146 23.77 -35.92 -6.75
CA GLN A 146 22.76 -34.90 -6.46
C GLN A 146 23.32 -33.69 -5.71
N LEU A 147 24.58 -33.67 -5.36
CA LEU A 147 25.18 -32.68 -4.45
C LEU A 147 24.99 -31.23 -4.93
N LYS A 148 25.13 -31.00 -6.23
CA LYS A 148 24.93 -29.67 -6.85
C LYS A 148 23.50 -29.15 -6.63
N LYS A 149 22.49 -30.02 -6.80
CA LYS A 149 21.08 -29.67 -6.62
C LYS A 149 20.78 -29.40 -5.13
N ILE A 150 21.28 -30.28 -4.24
CA ILE A 150 21.09 -30.17 -2.79
C ILE A 150 21.71 -28.87 -2.29
N ASN A 151 22.96 -28.55 -2.69
CA ASN A 151 23.64 -27.32 -2.29
C ASN A 151 22.89 -26.06 -2.80
N ARG A 152 22.34 -26.10 -3.99
CA ARG A 152 21.54 -24.98 -4.53
C ARG A 152 20.33 -24.69 -3.64
N VAL A 153 19.51 -25.69 -3.34
CA VAL A 153 18.31 -25.52 -2.52
C VAL A 153 18.68 -25.12 -1.09
N HIS A 154 19.69 -25.78 -0.51
CA HIS A 154 20.18 -25.45 0.82
C HIS A 154 20.62 -23.98 0.91
N ASN A 155 21.46 -23.51 -0.02
CA ASN A 155 21.93 -22.11 -0.03
C ASN A 155 20.81 -21.09 -0.25
N GLN A 156 19.78 -21.44 -1.04
CA GLN A 156 18.61 -20.56 -1.23
C GLN A 156 17.79 -20.43 0.07
N LEU A 157 17.55 -21.54 0.76
CA LEU A 157 16.72 -21.56 1.96
C LEU A 157 17.48 -21.10 3.21
N SER A 158 18.71 -21.55 3.45
CA SER A 158 19.48 -21.16 4.64
C SER A 158 19.72 -19.67 4.73
N ARG A 159 19.95 -19.00 3.62
CA ARG A 159 20.08 -17.52 3.59
C ARG A 159 18.82 -16.78 4.02
N LYS A 160 17.65 -17.43 3.97
CA LYS A 160 16.33 -16.85 4.25
C LYS A 160 15.65 -17.46 5.48
N LEU A 161 16.35 -18.28 6.24
CA LEU A 161 15.80 -18.92 7.44
C LEU A 161 15.26 -17.90 8.44
N ASN A 162 15.98 -16.79 8.66
CA ASN A 162 15.56 -15.74 9.58
C ASN A 162 14.24 -15.08 9.11
N THR A 163 14.11 -14.81 7.81
CA THR A 163 12.88 -14.27 7.22
C THR A 163 11.71 -15.25 7.35
N VAL A 164 11.96 -16.56 7.13
CA VAL A 164 10.96 -17.62 7.29
C VAL A 164 10.51 -17.74 8.76
N GLU A 165 11.46 -17.66 9.70
CA GLU A 165 11.17 -17.68 11.15
C GLU A 165 10.37 -16.47 11.60
N LYS A 166 10.74 -15.28 11.10
CA LYS A 166 9.98 -14.04 11.30
C LYS A 166 8.52 -14.22 10.86
N TYR A 167 8.28 -14.75 9.65
CA TYR A 167 6.93 -15.00 9.17
C TYR A 167 6.15 -15.99 10.07
N ALA A 168 6.78 -17.08 10.50
CA ALA A 168 6.15 -18.00 11.44
C ALA A 168 5.72 -17.32 12.74
N SER A 169 6.56 -16.41 13.25
CA SER A 169 6.30 -15.67 14.49
C SER A 169 5.19 -14.64 14.30
N LEU A 170 5.19 -13.89 13.19
CA LEU A 170 4.13 -12.93 12.86
C LEU A 170 2.78 -13.63 12.69
N ILE A 171 2.74 -14.75 11.97
CA ILE A 171 1.54 -15.55 11.79
C ILE A 171 1.04 -16.06 13.15
N GLN A 172 1.94 -16.56 14.02
CA GLN A 172 1.56 -17.02 15.34
C GLN A 172 0.93 -15.92 16.19
N LEU A 173 1.43 -14.67 16.10
CA LEU A 173 0.80 -13.52 16.75
C LEU A 173 -0.62 -13.28 16.23
N ILE A 174 -0.85 -13.38 14.92
CA ILE A 174 -2.17 -13.23 14.32
C ILE A 174 -3.09 -14.39 14.75
N GLU A 175 -2.61 -15.64 14.68
CA GLU A 175 -3.39 -16.84 15.03
C GLU A 175 -3.88 -16.81 16.48
N ASN A 176 -3.09 -16.27 17.40
CA ASN A 176 -3.41 -16.22 18.82
C ASN A 176 -4.24 -15.01 19.25
N GLU A 177 -4.30 -13.94 18.43
CA GLU A 177 -5.02 -12.71 18.81
C GLU A 177 -6.53 -12.86 18.63
N LYS A 178 -7.29 -12.32 19.58
CA LYS A 178 -8.76 -12.19 19.48
C LYS A 178 -9.10 -10.89 18.77
N LEU A 179 -9.79 -11.00 17.64
CA LEU A 179 -10.12 -9.87 16.78
C LEU A 179 -11.65 -9.76 16.65
N ASP A 180 -12.17 -8.55 16.87
CA ASP A 180 -13.61 -8.29 16.82
C ASP A 180 -14.11 -7.82 15.44
N ALA A 181 -13.20 -7.53 14.51
CA ALA A 181 -13.54 -7.06 13.17
C ALA A 181 -13.59 -8.23 12.18
N GLU A 182 -14.70 -8.32 11.43
CA GLU A 182 -14.95 -9.40 10.47
C GLU A 182 -13.85 -9.51 9.41
N LYS A 183 -13.41 -8.38 8.82
CA LYS A 183 -12.31 -8.34 7.84
C LYS A 183 -11.03 -8.98 8.35
N LEU A 184 -10.65 -8.70 9.60
CA LEU A 184 -9.45 -9.27 10.21
C LEU A 184 -9.63 -10.78 10.49
N ASN A 185 -10.83 -11.22 10.87
CA ASN A 185 -11.14 -12.63 11.06
C ASN A 185 -11.11 -13.40 9.73
N GLN A 186 -11.63 -12.84 8.65
CA GLN A 186 -11.53 -13.43 7.31
C GLN A 186 -10.06 -13.59 6.87
N LEU A 187 -9.21 -12.60 7.13
CA LEU A 187 -7.78 -12.70 6.88
C LEU A 187 -7.12 -13.79 7.73
N LYS A 188 -7.46 -13.84 9.02
CA LYS A 188 -6.96 -14.87 9.95
C LYS A 188 -7.38 -16.28 9.52
N GLN A 189 -8.59 -16.48 9.04
CA GLN A 189 -9.07 -17.78 8.53
C GLN A 189 -8.21 -18.32 7.39
N LYS A 190 -7.66 -17.46 6.52
CA LYS A 190 -6.71 -17.88 5.46
C LYS A 190 -5.41 -18.47 6.02
N LEU A 191 -5.04 -18.15 7.25
CA LEU A 191 -3.89 -18.73 7.95
C LEU A 191 -4.22 -20.06 8.64
N THR A 192 -5.45 -20.20 9.13
CA THR A 192 -5.87 -21.36 9.92
C THR A 192 -6.53 -22.47 9.09
N GLY A 193 -6.89 -22.19 7.83
CA GLY A 193 -7.60 -23.12 6.94
C GLY A 193 -6.77 -24.35 6.47
N SER A 194 -5.47 -24.42 6.75
CA SER A 194 -4.67 -25.62 6.55
C SER A 194 -4.79 -26.56 7.76
N GLU A 195 -4.70 -27.88 7.54
CA GLU A 195 -4.84 -28.91 8.60
C GLU A 195 -3.96 -28.68 9.86
N LEU A 196 -2.91 -27.89 9.74
CA LEU A 196 -1.89 -27.70 10.79
C LEU A 196 -1.71 -26.24 11.22
N GLY A 197 -2.42 -25.28 10.59
CA GLY A 197 -2.12 -23.86 10.73
C GLY A 197 -0.82 -23.42 10.04
N ALA A 198 -0.80 -22.19 9.57
CA ALA A 198 0.30 -21.65 8.76
C ALA A 198 1.62 -21.54 9.57
N SER A 199 1.57 -21.10 10.82
CA SER A 199 2.75 -20.95 11.68
C SER A 199 3.47 -22.28 11.91
N LEU A 200 2.73 -23.36 12.16
CA LEU A 200 3.32 -24.70 12.35
C LEU A 200 3.87 -25.27 11.04
N ALA A 201 3.20 -25.03 9.92
CA ALA A 201 3.70 -25.46 8.62
C ALA A 201 5.05 -24.81 8.29
N ILE A 202 5.19 -23.50 8.54
CA ILE A 202 6.44 -22.77 8.32
C ILE A 202 7.54 -23.22 9.30
N LYS A 203 7.21 -23.44 10.58
CA LYS A 203 8.15 -23.98 11.57
C LYS A 203 8.69 -25.38 11.18
N ARG A 204 7.84 -26.20 10.55
CA ARG A 204 8.28 -27.50 10.00
C ARG A 204 9.27 -27.32 8.85
N LEU A 205 9.05 -26.38 7.95
CA LEU A 205 10.01 -26.07 6.89
C LEU A 205 11.35 -25.65 7.50
N LYS A 206 11.33 -24.71 8.45
CA LYS A 206 12.55 -24.30 9.16
C LYS A 206 13.28 -25.51 9.73
N LYS A 207 12.59 -26.37 10.50
CA LYS A 207 13.20 -27.56 11.09
C LYS A 207 13.83 -28.51 10.06
N LEU A 208 13.24 -28.64 8.86
CA LEU A 208 13.82 -29.45 7.79
C LEU A 208 15.11 -28.82 7.24
N VAL A 209 15.15 -27.49 7.10
CA VAL A 209 16.35 -26.79 6.63
C VAL A 209 17.44 -26.83 7.71
N ASP A 210 17.12 -26.57 8.99
CA ASP A 210 18.05 -26.70 10.12
C ASP A 210 18.62 -28.14 10.20
N THR A 211 17.81 -29.16 9.87
CA THR A 211 18.23 -30.55 9.82
C THR A 211 19.28 -30.78 8.73
N LEU A 212 19.20 -30.09 7.60
CA LEU A 212 20.22 -30.13 6.55
C LEU A 212 21.57 -29.55 7.00
N ASP A 213 21.59 -28.65 7.97
CA ASP A 213 22.82 -28.01 8.46
C ASP A 213 23.75 -29.00 9.14
N ALA A 214 23.24 -30.17 9.61
CA ALA A 214 24.07 -31.28 10.13
C ALA A 214 25.13 -31.74 9.12
N ARG A 215 24.88 -31.59 7.82
CA ARG A 215 25.85 -31.92 6.75
C ARG A 215 27.07 -31.01 6.69
N LEU A 216 27.02 -29.82 7.32
CA LEU A 216 28.16 -28.88 7.35
C LEU A 216 29.37 -29.49 8.09
N ASN A 217 29.15 -30.46 8.97
CA ASN A 217 30.20 -31.29 9.52
C ASN A 217 30.48 -32.47 8.57
N LEU A 218 31.67 -32.49 7.97
CA LEU A 218 32.02 -33.45 6.93
C LEU A 218 31.92 -34.91 7.42
N ILE A 219 32.36 -35.21 8.66
CA ILE A 219 32.31 -36.57 9.23
C ILE A 219 30.87 -37.01 9.38
N VAL A 220 30.03 -36.15 9.96
CA VAL A 220 28.59 -36.39 10.14
C VAL A 220 27.91 -36.57 8.77
N ALA A 221 28.22 -35.73 7.80
CA ALA A 221 27.69 -35.84 6.44
C ALA A 221 28.02 -37.20 5.79
N VAL A 222 29.29 -37.67 5.86
CA VAL A 222 29.72 -38.93 5.29
C VAL A 222 29.00 -40.09 5.98
N VAL A 223 28.96 -40.12 7.32
CA VAL A 223 28.30 -41.18 8.05
C VAL A 223 26.81 -41.23 7.78
N LEU A 224 26.10 -40.08 7.91
CA LEU A 224 24.66 -40.05 7.72
C LEU A 224 24.26 -40.36 6.26
N ASN A 225 25.01 -39.87 5.29
CA ASN A 225 24.70 -40.15 3.89
C ASN A 225 25.10 -41.54 3.44
N GLY A 226 26.21 -42.06 3.95
CA GLY A 226 26.67 -43.44 3.66
C GLY A 226 25.78 -44.51 4.31
N THR A 227 25.03 -44.19 5.38
CA THR A 227 24.15 -45.15 6.06
C THR A 227 22.67 -44.92 5.81
N LEU A 228 22.20 -43.66 5.65
CA LEU A 228 20.79 -43.28 5.67
C LEU A 228 20.30 -42.54 4.45
N LEU A 229 21.15 -42.27 3.44
CA LEU A 229 20.82 -41.33 2.35
C LEU A 229 20.19 -40.05 2.87
N PHE A 230 20.75 -39.52 3.99
CA PHE A 230 20.17 -38.50 4.81
C PHE A 230 19.76 -37.24 4.02
N ASP A 231 20.67 -36.68 3.21
CA ASP A 231 20.39 -35.46 2.43
C ASP A 231 19.21 -35.66 1.48
N ILE A 232 19.15 -36.83 0.80
CA ILE A 232 18.05 -37.14 -0.14
C ILE A 232 16.73 -37.28 0.61
N ASN A 233 16.72 -37.92 1.76
CA ASN A 233 15.53 -38.08 2.59
C ASN A 233 14.99 -36.72 3.08
N VAL A 234 15.87 -35.82 3.53
CA VAL A 234 15.47 -34.47 3.95
C VAL A 234 14.97 -33.65 2.76
N MET A 235 15.65 -33.72 1.60
CA MET A 235 15.23 -33.03 0.38
C MET A 235 13.85 -33.50 -0.09
N GLN A 236 13.55 -34.79 -0.04
CA GLN A 236 12.22 -35.31 -0.38
C GLN A 236 11.14 -34.78 0.57
N ARG A 237 11.44 -34.60 1.87
CA ARG A 237 10.52 -33.99 2.83
C ARG A 237 10.29 -32.49 2.56
N ILE A 238 11.34 -31.75 2.20
CA ILE A 238 11.24 -30.34 1.78
C ILE A 238 10.38 -30.22 0.51
N GLU A 239 10.61 -31.09 -0.47
CA GLU A 239 9.83 -31.10 -1.72
C GLU A 239 8.35 -31.45 -1.46
N LYS A 240 8.07 -32.42 -0.59
CA LYS A 240 6.70 -32.74 -0.15
C LYS A 240 6.03 -31.56 0.52
N TRP A 241 6.76 -30.85 1.40
CA TRP A 241 6.26 -29.63 2.03
C TRP A 241 5.95 -28.57 0.98
N LYS A 242 6.87 -28.32 0.06
CA LYS A 242 6.72 -27.35 -1.03
C LYS A 242 5.49 -27.66 -1.89
N THR A 243 5.33 -28.89 -2.36
CA THR A 243 4.18 -29.31 -3.18
C THR A 243 2.87 -29.10 -2.45
N ARG A 244 2.83 -29.31 -1.14
CA ARG A 244 1.63 -29.16 -0.33
C ARG A 244 1.27 -27.69 -0.07
N HIS A 245 2.26 -26.84 0.17
CA HIS A 245 2.05 -25.50 0.70
C HIS A 245 2.45 -24.36 -0.27
N LYS A 246 2.82 -24.65 -1.52
CA LYS A 246 3.27 -23.67 -2.50
C LYS A 246 2.31 -22.49 -2.67
N ASN A 247 1.01 -22.77 -2.84
CA ASN A 247 -0.01 -21.75 -3.06
C ASN A 247 -0.40 -21.05 -1.75
N ASP A 248 -0.51 -21.83 -0.67
CA ASP A 248 -0.87 -21.31 0.64
C ASP A 248 0.18 -20.35 1.17
N PHE A 249 1.45 -20.64 0.97
CA PHE A 249 2.57 -19.84 1.49
C PHE A 249 2.55 -18.40 0.95
N LEU A 250 2.25 -18.21 -0.33
CA LEU A 250 2.12 -16.87 -0.93
C LEU A 250 0.94 -16.12 -0.31
N THR A 251 -0.19 -16.82 -0.12
CA THR A 251 -1.37 -16.25 0.56
C THR A 251 -1.04 -15.83 2.00
N TRP A 252 -0.24 -16.63 2.74
CA TRP A 252 0.16 -16.28 4.11
C TRP A 252 1.01 -15.01 4.18
N ILE A 253 1.94 -14.83 3.23
CA ILE A 253 2.75 -13.60 3.13
C ILE A 253 1.86 -12.40 2.82
N ASP A 254 0.89 -12.55 1.90
CA ASP A 254 -0.05 -11.47 1.58
C ASP A 254 -0.90 -11.09 2.79
N VAL A 255 -1.38 -12.07 3.57
CA VAL A 255 -2.12 -11.83 4.83
C VAL A 255 -1.27 -11.08 5.85
N ILE A 256 0.01 -11.45 6.05
CA ILE A 256 0.94 -10.71 6.91
C ILE A 256 1.01 -9.25 6.46
N GLY A 257 1.17 -9.01 5.15
CA GLY A 257 1.25 -7.67 4.58
C GLY A 257 -0.03 -6.85 4.80
N GLU A 258 -1.20 -7.48 4.66
CA GLU A 258 -2.47 -6.80 4.93
C GLU A 258 -2.62 -6.45 6.41
N PHE A 259 -2.28 -7.36 7.33
CA PHE A 259 -2.27 -7.07 8.77
C PHE A 259 -1.32 -5.93 9.13
N ASP A 260 -0.11 -5.95 8.60
CA ASP A 260 0.91 -4.92 8.83
C ASP A 260 0.45 -3.54 8.34
N ALA A 261 -0.21 -3.48 7.18
CA ALA A 261 -0.81 -2.26 6.67
C ALA A 261 -1.99 -1.78 7.55
N PHE A 262 -2.88 -2.68 8.01
CA PHE A 262 -3.96 -2.34 8.93
C PHE A 262 -3.44 -1.88 10.30
N ILE A 263 -2.39 -2.52 10.83
CA ILE A 263 -1.71 -2.08 12.07
C ILE A 263 -1.20 -0.65 11.91
N SER A 264 -0.59 -0.34 10.78
CA SER A 264 -0.10 1.00 10.47
C SER A 264 -1.24 2.04 10.49
N LEU A 265 -2.40 1.73 9.90
CA LEU A 265 -3.59 2.56 9.93
C LEU A 265 -4.20 2.63 11.34
N GLY A 266 -4.22 1.53 12.09
CA GLY A 266 -4.71 1.47 13.48
C GLY A 266 -3.89 2.38 14.40
N ILE A 267 -2.57 2.38 14.28
CA ILE A 267 -1.69 3.29 15.02
C ILE A 267 -1.93 4.74 14.63
N ALA A 268 -2.14 5.03 13.34
CA ALA A 268 -2.47 6.38 12.89
C ALA A 268 -3.80 6.87 13.49
N ALA A 269 -4.81 6.01 13.57
CA ALA A 269 -6.08 6.31 14.23
C ALA A 269 -5.91 6.52 15.74
N HIS A 270 -5.14 5.67 16.43
CA HIS A 270 -4.82 5.81 17.85
C HIS A 270 -4.17 7.15 18.18
N ASN A 271 -3.22 7.59 17.36
CA ASN A 271 -2.46 8.84 17.57
C ASN A 271 -3.28 10.11 17.26
N ASN A 272 -4.45 9.97 16.65
CA ASN A 272 -5.33 11.08 16.28
C ASN A 272 -6.76 10.83 16.78
N PRO A 273 -7.00 10.82 18.11
CA PRO A 273 -8.30 10.50 18.70
C PRO A 273 -9.37 11.57 18.41
N ASP A 274 -8.96 12.74 17.97
CA ASP A 274 -9.80 13.86 17.54
C ASP A 274 -10.26 13.75 16.07
N TYR A 275 -9.82 12.73 15.35
CA TYR A 275 -10.27 12.46 13.99
C TYR A 275 -11.58 11.68 14.01
N THR A 276 -12.41 11.87 12.98
CA THR A 276 -13.73 11.25 12.85
C THR A 276 -13.75 10.17 11.79
N TYR A 277 -14.37 9.02 12.09
CA TYR A 277 -14.67 8.00 11.09
C TYR A 277 -15.78 8.52 10.15
N PRO A 278 -15.51 8.55 8.82
CA PRO A 278 -16.47 9.08 7.86
C PRO A 278 -17.73 8.22 7.73
N GLU A 279 -18.87 8.89 7.54
CA GLU A 279 -20.11 8.25 7.11
C GLU A 279 -20.06 8.01 5.59
N VAL A 280 -20.35 6.78 5.15
CA VAL A 280 -20.35 6.41 3.72
C VAL A 280 -21.76 6.40 3.19
N GLU A 281 -22.02 7.24 2.17
CA GLU A 281 -23.32 7.37 1.50
C GLU A 281 -23.29 6.72 0.11
N THR A 282 -24.41 6.19 -0.34
CA THR A 282 -24.54 5.59 -1.68
C THR A 282 -25.68 6.20 -2.50
N GLN A 283 -26.58 6.93 -1.85
CA GLN A 283 -27.70 7.59 -2.54
C GLN A 283 -27.27 8.97 -3.05
N GLY A 284 -27.08 9.07 -4.36
CA GLY A 284 -26.60 10.30 -4.98
C GLY A 284 -25.09 10.51 -4.78
N PHE A 285 -24.64 11.73 -5.05
CA PHE A 285 -23.27 12.17 -4.79
C PHE A 285 -23.27 13.25 -3.72
N MET A 286 -22.42 13.09 -2.72
CA MET A 286 -22.18 14.15 -1.73
C MET A 286 -20.79 14.07 -1.11
N ILE A 287 -20.27 15.23 -0.75
CA ILE A 287 -19.16 15.43 0.16
C ILE A 287 -19.60 16.49 1.17
N GLN A 288 -19.69 16.13 2.44
CA GLN A 288 -20.00 17.04 3.53
C GLN A 288 -18.92 16.93 4.60
N ALA A 289 -18.20 18.00 4.84
CA ALA A 289 -17.08 18.07 5.77
C ALA A 289 -17.28 19.28 6.71
N GLN A 290 -17.32 19.02 8.02
CA GLN A 290 -17.40 20.06 9.05
C GLN A 290 -16.09 20.10 9.81
N HIS A 291 -15.55 21.31 10.02
CA HIS A 291 -14.28 21.52 10.70
C HIS A 291 -13.16 20.64 10.14
N THR A 292 -13.06 20.58 8.80
CA THR A 292 -12.04 19.78 8.12
C THR A 292 -10.73 20.55 7.98
N GLY A 293 -9.62 19.86 8.24
CA GLY A 293 -8.28 20.39 8.16
C GLY A 293 -7.31 19.44 7.45
N HIS A 294 -6.14 19.93 7.08
CA HIS A 294 -5.14 19.14 6.37
C HIS A 294 -4.29 18.34 7.36
N PRO A 295 -4.23 16.99 7.27
CA PRO A 295 -3.55 16.14 8.27
C PRO A 295 -2.03 16.36 8.36
N LEU A 296 -1.40 16.94 7.33
CA LEU A 296 0.03 17.25 7.34
C LEU A 296 0.37 18.63 7.93
N ILE A 297 -0.64 19.45 8.26
CA ILE A 297 -0.42 20.76 8.88
C ILE A 297 -0.39 20.59 10.40
N ASN A 298 0.57 21.27 11.05
CA ASN A 298 0.66 21.24 12.49
C ASN A 298 -0.64 21.77 13.13
N LYS A 299 -1.15 21.05 14.14
CA LYS A 299 -2.42 21.38 14.83
C LYS A 299 -2.48 22.83 15.34
N SER A 300 -1.35 23.43 15.75
CA SER A 300 -1.28 24.83 16.22
C SER A 300 -1.46 25.89 15.13
N LYS A 301 -1.30 25.50 13.86
CA LYS A 301 -1.43 26.40 12.68
C LYS A 301 -2.61 26.01 11.80
N LEU A 302 -3.32 24.96 12.17
CA LEU A 302 -4.38 24.37 11.36
C LEU A 302 -5.64 25.20 11.45
N VAL A 303 -6.06 25.81 10.34
CA VAL A 303 -7.38 26.40 10.19
C VAL A 303 -8.31 25.35 9.58
N LYS A 304 -9.45 25.12 10.23
CA LYS A 304 -10.44 24.14 9.82
C LYS A 304 -11.59 24.84 9.12
N ASN A 305 -12.05 24.28 7.99
CA ASN A 305 -13.13 24.81 7.18
C ASN A 305 -14.31 23.84 7.11
N ASN A 306 -15.50 24.38 6.82
CA ASN A 306 -16.68 23.62 6.43
C ASN A 306 -16.79 23.59 4.93
N TYR A 307 -17.19 22.45 4.38
CA TYR A 307 -17.41 22.29 2.96
C TYR A 307 -18.54 21.31 2.68
N GLU A 308 -19.38 21.63 1.71
CA GLU A 308 -20.45 20.76 1.26
C GLU A 308 -20.64 20.89 -0.24
N LEU A 309 -20.71 19.75 -0.93
CA LEU A 309 -21.11 19.65 -2.33
C LEU A 309 -22.07 18.46 -2.47
N THR A 310 -23.27 18.70 -2.98
CA THR A 310 -24.30 17.67 -3.13
C THR A 310 -24.83 17.65 -4.57
N GLY A 311 -24.91 16.46 -5.15
CA GLY A 311 -25.36 16.21 -6.51
C GLY A 311 -24.24 16.24 -7.55
N LEU A 312 -24.48 15.57 -8.66
CA LEU A 312 -23.63 15.65 -9.85
C LEU A 312 -23.99 16.93 -10.65
N SER A 313 -23.19 17.27 -11.63
CA SER A 313 -23.25 18.56 -12.37
C SER A 313 -23.12 19.78 -11.45
N LYS A 314 -22.29 19.68 -10.42
CA LYS A 314 -22.06 20.75 -9.44
C LYS A 314 -20.58 21.10 -9.41
N ILE A 315 -20.26 22.34 -9.62
CA ILE A 315 -18.90 22.87 -9.63
C ILE A 315 -18.82 24.09 -8.71
N ASP A 316 -17.88 24.04 -7.76
CA ASP A 316 -17.54 25.22 -6.95
C ASP A 316 -16.37 25.95 -7.60
N LEU A 317 -16.58 27.25 -7.93
CA LEU A 317 -15.50 28.13 -8.34
C LEU A 317 -14.91 28.83 -7.13
N LEU A 318 -13.66 28.49 -6.84
CA LEU A 318 -12.94 28.99 -5.67
C LEU A 318 -12.01 30.14 -6.06
N THR A 319 -12.41 31.36 -5.75
CA THR A 319 -11.62 32.57 -6.01
C THR A 319 -10.79 33.01 -4.81
N GLY A 320 -9.77 33.80 -5.02
CA GLY A 320 -8.90 34.35 -3.98
C GLY A 320 -7.50 34.61 -4.50
N ALA A 321 -6.79 35.50 -3.82
CA ALA A 321 -5.43 35.85 -4.18
C ALA A 321 -4.44 34.65 -3.98
N ASN A 322 -3.25 34.78 -4.55
CA ASN A 322 -2.16 33.84 -4.27
C ASN A 322 -1.83 33.86 -2.79
N MET A 323 -1.46 32.69 -2.23
CA MET A 323 -1.22 32.45 -0.79
C MET A 323 -2.47 32.52 0.12
N ALA A 324 -3.67 32.79 -0.39
CA ALA A 324 -4.88 32.83 0.42
C ALA A 324 -5.36 31.46 0.94
N GLY A 325 -4.77 30.35 0.46
CA GLY A 325 -5.07 29.00 0.95
C GLY A 325 -5.83 28.10 -0.03
N LYS A 326 -6.14 28.56 -1.26
CA LYS A 326 -6.90 27.79 -2.27
C LYS A 326 -6.35 26.38 -2.50
N SER A 327 -5.10 26.26 -2.93
CA SER A 327 -4.47 24.97 -3.23
C SER A 327 -4.35 24.07 -1.98
N THR A 328 -4.15 24.67 -0.80
CA THR A 328 -4.14 23.94 0.49
C THR A 328 -5.52 23.37 0.79
N PHE A 329 -6.57 24.13 0.55
CA PHE A 329 -7.95 23.66 0.73
C PHE A 329 -8.30 22.50 -0.21
N LEU A 330 -7.97 22.62 -1.51
CA LEU A 330 -8.16 21.53 -2.47
C LEU A 330 -7.46 20.26 -2.00
N ARG A 331 -6.20 20.36 -1.56
CA ARG A 331 -5.47 19.23 -0.98
C ARG A 331 -6.13 18.69 0.29
N THR A 332 -6.66 19.57 1.14
CA THR A 332 -7.38 19.15 2.35
C THR A 332 -8.55 18.24 2.02
N ILE A 333 -9.38 18.61 1.06
CA ILE A 333 -10.52 17.79 0.63
C ILE A 333 -10.04 16.51 -0.02
N GLY A 334 -9.07 16.55 -0.95
CA GLY A 334 -8.55 15.39 -1.65
C GLY A 334 -7.89 14.36 -0.74
N VAL A 335 -7.05 14.81 0.20
CA VAL A 335 -6.38 13.92 1.16
C VAL A 335 -7.39 13.28 2.11
N ASN A 336 -8.30 14.06 2.73
CA ASN A 336 -9.31 13.48 3.63
C ASN A 336 -10.23 12.50 2.90
N LEU A 337 -10.61 12.76 1.65
CA LEU A 337 -11.39 11.84 0.82
C LEU A 337 -10.61 10.54 0.54
N THR A 338 -9.31 10.64 0.23
CA THR A 338 -8.45 9.47 0.05
C THR A 338 -8.34 8.64 1.33
N LEU A 339 -8.14 9.28 2.50
CA LEU A 339 -8.08 8.62 3.80
C LEU A 339 -9.43 7.96 4.15
N ALA A 340 -10.54 8.64 3.88
CA ALA A 340 -11.88 8.11 4.07
C ALA A 340 -12.12 6.82 3.27
N MET A 341 -11.73 6.82 2.01
CA MET A 341 -11.89 5.68 1.10
C MET A 341 -10.99 4.48 1.44
N ILE A 342 -9.91 4.65 2.20
CA ILE A 342 -9.11 3.52 2.69
C ILE A 342 -9.55 3.01 4.07
N GLY A 343 -10.62 3.60 4.65
CA GLY A 343 -11.17 3.21 5.94
C GLY A 343 -10.52 3.86 7.16
N LEU A 344 -9.77 4.95 6.98
CA LEU A 344 -9.14 5.69 8.08
C LEU A 344 -10.05 6.80 8.61
N PRO A 345 -9.98 7.18 9.90
CA PRO A 345 -10.58 8.41 10.36
C PRO A 345 -9.87 9.62 9.75
N VAL A 346 -10.62 10.70 9.52
CA VAL A 346 -10.19 11.91 8.82
C VAL A 346 -10.08 13.11 9.74
N CYS A 347 -9.26 14.08 9.36
CA CYS A 347 -9.07 15.32 10.11
C CYS A 347 -10.28 16.25 9.95
N ALA A 348 -11.41 15.88 10.56
CA ALA A 348 -12.66 16.63 10.52
C ALA A 348 -13.49 16.41 11.80
N GLY A 349 -14.38 17.34 12.11
CA GLY A 349 -15.39 17.16 13.18
C GLY A 349 -16.53 16.24 12.72
N LYS A 350 -16.96 16.36 11.44
CA LYS A 350 -17.90 15.46 10.78
C LYS A 350 -17.50 15.32 9.31
N PHE A 351 -17.60 14.12 8.78
CA PHE A 351 -17.31 13.85 7.36
C PHE A 351 -18.28 12.81 6.81
N LYS A 352 -19.01 13.17 5.78
CA LYS A 352 -19.94 12.30 5.07
C LYS A 352 -19.63 12.37 3.58
N PHE A 353 -19.53 11.23 2.90
CA PHE A 353 -19.12 11.20 1.51
C PHE A 353 -19.68 10.02 0.74
N THR A 354 -19.80 10.19 -0.56
CA THR A 354 -20.02 9.11 -1.52
C THR A 354 -18.67 8.68 -2.09
N PRO A 355 -18.31 7.38 -2.06
CA PRO A 355 -17.09 6.88 -2.70
C PRO A 355 -17.08 7.23 -4.19
N ILE A 356 -16.00 7.86 -4.64
CA ILE A 356 -15.87 8.39 -6.00
C ILE A 356 -14.41 8.41 -6.44
N ARG A 357 -14.15 8.24 -7.72
CA ARG A 357 -12.79 8.42 -8.26
C ARG A 357 -12.35 9.86 -8.10
N LEU A 358 -11.13 10.06 -7.65
CA LEU A 358 -10.52 11.38 -7.45
C LEU A 358 -9.59 11.70 -8.62
N PHE A 359 -9.71 12.89 -9.16
CA PHE A 359 -8.79 13.45 -10.13
C PHE A 359 -8.30 14.82 -9.67
N THR A 360 -7.01 15.09 -9.82
CA THR A 360 -6.44 16.39 -9.46
C THR A 360 -5.56 16.96 -10.57
N SER A 361 -5.50 18.27 -10.66
CA SER A 361 -4.52 19.03 -11.44
C SER A 361 -4.20 20.30 -10.65
N LEU A 362 -3.29 20.16 -9.66
CA LEU A 362 -2.93 21.22 -8.71
C LEU A 362 -1.50 21.72 -8.89
N ARG A 363 -0.66 20.92 -9.50
CA ARG A 363 0.74 21.25 -9.80
C ARG A 363 0.99 21.00 -11.26
N THR A 364 1.50 21.99 -11.91
CA THR A 364 2.07 21.85 -13.24
C THR A 364 3.58 21.75 -13.07
N ASN A 365 4.15 20.59 -13.37
CA ASN A 365 5.59 20.39 -13.33
C ASN A 365 6.17 20.62 -14.72
N ASP A 366 7.11 21.55 -14.84
CA ASP A 366 7.98 21.61 -16.01
C ASP A 366 8.78 20.31 -16.11
N SER A 367 8.61 19.55 -17.16
CA SER A 367 9.49 18.47 -17.52
C SER A 367 10.45 18.95 -18.59
N LEU A 368 11.56 19.53 -18.16
CA LEU A 368 12.68 19.87 -19.05
C LEU A 368 13.24 18.64 -19.81
N GLN A 369 12.89 17.45 -19.37
CA GLN A 369 13.37 16.19 -19.97
C GLN A 369 12.55 15.71 -21.18
N GLU A 370 11.28 16.17 -21.34
CA GLU A 370 10.37 15.68 -22.39
C GLU A 370 10.14 16.67 -23.55
N ASN A 371 10.80 17.83 -23.54
CA ASN A 371 10.58 18.90 -24.55
C ASN A 371 9.10 19.30 -24.77
N GLU A 372 8.22 18.97 -23.83
CA GLU A 372 6.80 19.34 -23.89
C GLU A 372 6.60 20.71 -23.23
N SER A 373 5.84 21.59 -23.89
CA SER A 373 5.46 22.84 -23.26
C SER A 373 4.52 22.57 -22.08
N PHE A 374 4.68 23.33 -21.01
CA PHE A 374 3.83 23.33 -19.83
C PHE A 374 2.33 23.27 -20.17
N PHE A 375 1.91 24.08 -21.14
CA PHE A 375 0.53 24.13 -21.61
C PHE A 375 0.07 22.80 -22.22
N TYR A 376 0.91 22.13 -23.02
CA TYR A 376 0.56 20.87 -23.65
C TYR A 376 0.43 19.73 -22.63
N ALA A 377 1.29 19.69 -21.62
CA ALA A 377 1.19 18.73 -20.52
C ALA A 377 -0.11 18.91 -19.73
N GLU A 378 -0.50 20.16 -19.46
CA GLU A 378 -1.78 20.49 -18.83
C GLU A 378 -2.98 20.05 -19.69
N LEU A 379 -2.96 20.30 -20.99
CA LEU A 379 -4.01 19.84 -21.91
C LEU A 379 -4.13 18.31 -21.93
N LYS A 380 -3.03 17.58 -21.96
CA LYS A 380 -3.05 16.11 -21.82
C LYS A 380 -3.71 15.68 -20.52
N ARG A 381 -3.40 16.35 -19.42
CA ARG A 381 -3.98 16.07 -18.10
C ARG A 381 -5.50 16.27 -18.11
N LEU A 382 -5.98 17.40 -18.64
CA LEU A 382 -7.40 17.67 -18.78
C LEU A 382 -8.09 16.69 -19.76
N GLN A 383 -7.39 16.28 -20.82
CA GLN A 383 -7.90 15.26 -21.74
C GLN A 383 -8.13 13.91 -21.03
N LEU A 384 -7.26 13.51 -20.08
CA LEU A 384 -7.47 12.31 -19.29
C LEU A 384 -8.77 12.40 -18.46
N LEU A 385 -9.04 13.54 -17.84
CA LEU A 385 -10.30 13.78 -17.13
C LEU A 385 -11.52 13.63 -18.06
N MET A 386 -11.44 14.23 -19.25
CA MET A 386 -12.53 14.12 -20.22
C MET A 386 -12.78 12.68 -20.66
N LYS A 387 -11.71 11.91 -20.92
CA LYS A 387 -11.82 10.49 -21.26
C LYS A 387 -12.49 9.66 -20.17
N GLU A 388 -12.26 9.96 -18.90
CA GLU A 388 -12.95 9.24 -17.81
C GLU A 388 -14.46 9.56 -17.82
N TYR A 389 -14.87 10.80 -18.02
CA TYR A 389 -16.28 11.13 -18.17
C TYR A 389 -16.92 10.51 -19.42
N GLU A 390 -16.22 10.44 -20.55
CA GLU A 390 -16.69 9.80 -21.79
C GLU A 390 -16.89 8.26 -21.60
N LYS A 391 -16.15 7.64 -20.70
CA LYS A 391 -16.37 6.24 -20.29
C LYS A 391 -17.58 6.06 -19.34
N GLY A 392 -18.22 7.14 -18.92
CA GLY A 392 -19.32 7.12 -17.95
C GLY A 392 -18.85 7.01 -16.49
N GLU A 393 -17.57 7.21 -16.22
CA GLU A 393 -17.05 7.16 -14.86
C GLU A 393 -17.44 8.39 -14.04
N ARG A 394 -17.77 8.16 -12.77
CA ARG A 394 -18.03 9.25 -11.83
C ARG A 394 -16.72 9.71 -11.22
N VAL A 395 -16.35 10.96 -11.49
CA VAL A 395 -15.08 11.53 -11.02
C VAL A 395 -15.35 12.82 -10.26
N PHE A 396 -14.77 12.95 -9.08
CA PHE A 396 -14.66 14.20 -8.35
C PHE A 396 -13.31 14.84 -8.69
N PHE A 397 -13.33 16.03 -9.23
CA PHE A 397 -12.10 16.69 -9.67
C PHE A 397 -11.73 17.89 -8.78
N LEU A 398 -10.43 18.12 -8.65
CA LEU A 398 -9.83 19.27 -7.99
C LEU A 398 -8.83 19.90 -8.97
N LEU A 399 -9.17 21.08 -9.49
CA LEU A 399 -8.34 21.79 -10.46
C LEU A 399 -7.87 23.12 -9.88
N ASP A 400 -6.61 23.47 -10.09
CA ASP A 400 -6.03 24.73 -9.62
C ASP A 400 -5.43 25.49 -10.80
N GLU A 401 -6.02 26.67 -11.09
CA GLU A 401 -5.57 27.59 -12.12
C GLU A 401 -5.38 26.93 -13.50
N ILE A 402 -6.47 26.47 -14.09
CA ILE A 402 -6.48 25.78 -15.39
C ILE A 402 -6.02 26.66 -16.55
N LEU A 403 -5.31 26.05 -17.53
CA LEU A 403 -4.85 26.64 -18.79
C LEU A 403 -3.86 27.81 -18.60
N LYS A 404 -2.96 27.73 -17.58
CA LYS A 404 -1.98 28.78 -17.27
C LYS A 404 -0.98 29.09 -18.39
N GLY A 405 -0.73 28.18 -19.29
CA GLY A 405 0.36 28.28 -20.28
C GLY A 405 0.04 29.06 -21.53
N THR A 406 -1.08 29.82 -21.57
CA THR A 406 -1.52 30.64 -22.74
C THR A 406 -1.82 32.09 -22.35
N ASN A 407 -2.19 32.91 -23.32
CA ASN A 407 -2.60 34.30 -23.04
C ASN A 407 -3.93 34.35 -22.26
N SER A 408 -4.17 35.44 -21.52
CA SER A 408 -5.32 35.58 -20.61
C SER A 408 -6.68 35.41 -21.28
N LYS A 409 -6.81 35.81 -22.55
CA LYS A 409 -8.09 35.72 -23.30
C LYS A 409 -8.39 34.24 -23.64
N ASP A 410 -7.40 33.53 -24.15
CA ASP A 410 -7.55 32.09 -24.48
C ASP A 410 -7.70 31.25 -23.21
N GLN A 411 -6.99 31.60 -22.13
CA GLN A 411 -7.14 30.95 -20.81
C GLN A 411 -8.59 31.11 -20.31
N HIS A 412 -9.15 32.34 -20.33
CA HIS A 412 -10.52 32.61 -19.91
C HIS A 412 -11.52 31.80 -20.74
N SER A 413 -11.50 31.98 -22.08
CA SER A 413 -12.45 31.32 -22.98
C SER A 413 -12.34 29.79 -22.93
N GLY A 414 -11.13 29.25 -22.83
CA GLY A 414 -10.89 27.81 -22.70
C GLY A 414 -11.39 27.25 -21.36
N SER A 415 -11.17 27.99 -20.27
CA SER A 415 -11.63 27.59 -18.92
C SER A 415 -13.17 27.60 -18.85
N GLU A 416 -13.81 28.64 -19.39
CA GLU A 416 -15.26 28.71 -19.48
C GLU A 416 -15.86 27.54 -20.28
N ALA A 417 -15.32 27.27 -21.48
CA ALA A 417 -15.76 26.16 -22.32
C ALA A 417 -15.58 24.79 -21.63
N LEU A 418 -14.45 24.58 -20.94
CA LEU A 418 -14.18 23.37 -20.20
C LEU A 418 -15.17 23.18 -19.05
N ILE A 419 -15.42 24.20 -18.23
CA ILE A 419 -16.37 24.17 -17.12
C ILE A 419 -17.78 23.84 -17.62
N LYS A 420 -18.27 24.52 -18.67
CA LYS A 420 -19.56 24.22 -19.28
C LYS A 420 -19.66 22.80 -19.82
N LYS A 421 -18.60 22.28 -20.44
CA LYS A 421 -18.52 20.89 -20.90
C LYS A 421 -18.58 19.90 -19.72
N ILE A 422 -17.87 20.16 -18.63
CA ILE A 422 -17.89 19.29 -17.43
C ILE A 422 -19.29 19.28 -16.79
N VAL A 423 -19.98 20.41 -16.70
CA VAL A 423 -21.37 20.48 -16.22
C VAL A 423 -22.27 19.59 -17.07
N HIS A 424 -22.14 19.68 -18.40
CA HIS A 424 -22.93 18.86 -19.34
C HIS A 424 -22.64 17.35 -19.17
N LEU A 425 -21.41 16.98 -18.89
CA LEU A 425 -20.96 15.60 -18.61
C LEU A 425 -21.29 15.14 -17.18
N LYS A 426 -22.07 15.88 -16.42
CA LYS A 426 -22.47 15.61 -15.04
C LYS A 426 -21.27 15.49 -14.08
N GLY A 427 -20.20 16.23 -14.33
CA GLY A 427 -19.05 16.29 -13.47
C GLY A 427 -19.34 17.02 -12.14
N ALA A 428 -18.57 16.69 -11.10
CA ALA A 428 -18.62 17.37 -9.81
C ALA A 428 -17.20 17.66 -9.32
N GLY A 429 -16.97 18.86 -8.78
CA GLY A 429 -15.63 19.21 -8.33
C GLY A 429 -15.44 20.67 -7.96
N ILE A 430 -14.16 21.03 -7.74
CA ILE A 430 -13.76 22.38 -7.37
C ILE A 430 -12.73 22.88 -8.40
N VAL A 431 -12.94 24.08 -8.90
CA VAL A 431 -11.98 24.82 -9.74
C VAL A 431 -11.50 26.04 -8.96
N ALA A 432 -10.25 26.05 -8.55
CA ALA A 432 -9.63 27.25 -7.99
C ALA A 432 -9.07 28.10 -9.12
N THR A 433 -9.33 29.40 -9.06
CA THR A 433 -8.88 30.36 -10.08
C THR A 433 -8.60 31.72 -9.47
N HIS A 434 -7.74 32.48 -10.12
CA HIS A 434 -7.57 33.91 -9.87
C HIS A 434 -8.34 34.78 -10.90
N ASP A 435 -8.93 34.17 -11.93
CA ASP A 435 -9.78 34.83 -12.89
C ASP A 435 -11.19 35.06 -12.31
N VAL A 436 -11.43 36.27 -11.84
CA VAL A 436 -12.72 36.66 -11.23
C VAL A 436 -13.85 36.71 -12.28
N GLU A 437 -13.54 36.92 -13.56
CA GLU A 437 -14.56 36.94 -14.62
C GLU A 437 -15.26 35.58 -14.76
N LEU A 438 -14.55 34.45 -14.52
CA LEU A 438 -15.15 33.10 -14.49
C LEU A 438 -16.27 32.97 -13.44
N SER A 439 -16.24 33.77 -12.38
CA SER A 439 -17.30 33.74 -11.35
C SER A 439 -18.69 34.14 -11.90
N LYS A 440 -18.75 34.85 -13.04
CA LYS A 440 -20.01 35.19 -13.70
C LYS A 440 -20.78 33.98 -14.21
N LEU A 441 -20.08 32.83 -14.41
CA LEU A 441 -20.72 31.58 -14.78
C LEU A 441 -21.74 31.09 -13.74
N ALA A 442 -21.60 31.46 -12.48
CA ALA A 442 -22.61 31.17 -11.47
C ALA A 442 -23.94 31.89 -11.73
N ASN A 443 -23.93 33.05 -12.38
CA ASN A 443 -25.16 33.75 -12.79
C ASN A 443 -25.79 33.12 -14.03
N GLU A 444 -24.97 32.52 -14.91
CA GLU A 444 -25.46 31.86 -16.14
C GLU A 444 -25.99 30.44 -15.82
N LEU A 445 -25.38 29.76 -14.87
CA LEU A 445 -25.69 28.38 -14.51
C LEU A 445 -25.88 28.23 -12.98
N PRO A 446 -26.87 28.95 -12.37
CA PRO A 446 -26.99 29.02 -10.88
C PRO A 446 -27.29 27.67 -10.23
N ASP A 447 -27.92 26.76 -10.97
CA ASP A 447 -28.18 25.40 -10.46
C ASP A 447 -26.95 24.48 -10.48
N HIS A 448 -25.86 24.90 -11.14
CA HIS A 448 -24.68 24.06 -11.36
C HIS A 448 -23.41 24.64 -10.77
N ILE A 449 -23.29 25.95 -10.70
CA ILE A 449 -22.05 26.61 -10.30
C ILE A 449 -22.30 27.50 -9.08
N ARG A 450 -21.44 27.32 -8.06
CA ARG A 450 -21.42 28.14 -6.85
C ARG A 450 -20.06 28.82 -6.72
N ASN A 451 -20.07 30.09 -6.30
CA ASN A 451 -18.84 30.81 -5.98
C ASN A 451 -18.47 30.70 -4.52
N LEU A 452 -17.21 30.36 -4.27
CA LEU A 452 -16.57 30.36 -2.98
C LEU A 452 -15.30 31.21 -3.03
N CYS A 453 -14.87 31.74 -1.88
CA CYS A 453 -13.67 32.57 -1.88
C CYS A 453 -12.87 32.42 -0.58
N PHE A 454 -11.56 32.71 -0.69
CA PHE A 454 -10.69 33.05 0.43
C PHE A 454 -10.36 34.53 0.35
N GLU A 455 -10.76 35.28 1.36
CA GLU A 455 -10.50 36.69 1.46
C GLU A 455 -9.20 36.99 2.19
N ILE A 456 -8.65 38.17 1.93
CA ILE A 456 -7.49 38.71 2.62
C ILE A 456 -7.91 39.98 3.32
N ASN A 457 -7.66 40.09 4.60
CA ASN A 457 -7.89 41.29 5.36
C ASN A 457 -6.62 42.15 5.37
N ILE A 458 -6.76 43.42 5.11
CA ILE A 458 -5.69 44.41 5.19
C ILE A 458 -5.83 45.13 6.51
N SER A 459 -4.83 45.03 7.40
CA SER A 459 -4.78 45.77 8.65
C SER A 459 -3.51 46.61 8.69
N GLY A 460 -3.68 47.92 8.45
CA GLY A 460 -2.56 48.85 8.24
C GLY A 460 -1.70 48.39 7.03
N ASP A 461 -0.37 48.20 7.28
CA ASP A 461 0.58 47.74 6.28
C ASP A 461 0.76 46.23 6.23
N LYS A 462 -0.12 45.44 6.86
CA LYS A 462 0.01 43.96 6.91
C LYS A 462 -1.18 43.28 6.24
N LEU A 463 -0.86 42.26 5.43
CA LEU A 463 -1.85 41.31 4.93
C LEU A 463 -2.10 40.23 5.99
N LEU A 464 -3.34 40.06 6.37
CA LEU A 464 -3.79 39.04 7.31
C LEU A 464 -4.59 38.00 6.51
N PHE A 465 -4.10 36.75 6.57
CA PHE A 465 -4.76 35.60 5.97
C PHE A 465 -5.49 34.84 7.07
N ASP A 466 -6.83 34.83 7.02
CA ASP A 466 -7.65 34.07 7.96
C ASP A 466 -7.81 32.60 7.54
N TYR A 467 -7.50 32.27 6.28
CA TYR A 467 -7.64 30.93 5.66
C TYR A 467 -9.04 30.34 5.85
N THR A 468 -10.07 31.19 5.97
CA THR A 468 -11.45 30.78 6.17
C THR A 468 -12.21 30.82 4.84
N LEU A 469 -12.85 29.69 4.48
CA LEU A 469 -13.67 29.57 3.29
C LEU A 469 -14.97 30.36 3.46
N LYS A 470 -15.32 31.19 2.51
CA LYS A 470 -16.55 32.01 2.48
C LYS A 470 -17.32 31.79 1.19
N GLU A 471 -18.61 32.03 1.24
CA GLU A 471 -19.44 32.11 0.00
C GLU A 471 -19.22 33.43 -0.69
N GLY A 472 -19.31 33.39 -2.04
CA GLY A 472 -19.17 34.57 -2.88
C GLY A 472 -17.86 34.66 -3.65
N VAL A 473 -17.57 35.84 -4.17
CA VAL A 473 -16.40 36.14 -5.00
C VAL A 473 -15.43 37.03 -4.26
N CYS A 474 -14.14 36.77 -4.34
CA CYS A 474 -13.11 37.57 -3.69
C CYS A 474 -13.12 39.02 -4.27
N ALA A 475 -13.36 39.98 -3.39
CA ALA A 475 -13.45 41.39 -3.79
C ALA A 475 -12.08 42.09 -3.90
N THR A 476 -11.03 41.56 -3.29
CA THR A 476 -9.72 42.22 -3.18
C THR A 476 -8.61 41.46 -3.89
N MET A 477 -8.03 42.10 -4.95
CA MET A 477 -6.80 41.63 -5.57
C MET A 477 -5.59 42.36 -4.98
N ASN A 478 -4.62 41.62 -4.38
CA ASN A 478 -3.57 42.21 -3.54
C ASN A 478 -2.18 42.25 -4.15
N ALA A 479 -2.04 41.94 -5.44
CA ALA A 479 -0.73 41.94 -6.09
C ALA A 479 -0.09 43.34 -6.05
N SER A 480 -0.85 44.36 -6.33
CA SER A 480 -0.38 45.77 -6.31
C SER A 480 0.03 46.23 -4.91
N PHE A 481 -0.71 45.78 -3.88
CA PHE A 481 -0.36 46.08 -2.48
C PHE A 481 0.98 45.43 -2.07
N LEU A 482 1.19 44.14 -2.40
CA LEU A 482 2.43 43.46 -2.17
C LEU A 482 3.62 44.09 -2.89
N MET A 483 3.44 44.47 -4.17
CA MET A 483 4.48 45.15 -4.95
C MET A 483 4.86 46.47 -4.29
N LYS A 484 3.86 47.24 -3.84
CA LYS A 484 4.12 48.49 -3.10
C LYS A 484 4.83 48.26 -1.78
N GLN A 485 4.45 47.24 -1.01
CA GLN A 485 5.08 46.90 0.28
C GLN A 485 6.53 46.43 0.09
N MET A 486 6.83 45.73 -1.01
CA MET A 486 8.17 45.28 -1.37
C MET A 486 9.03 46.36 -2.05
N GLY A 487 8.49 47.56 -2.24
CA GLY A 487 9.20 48.66 -2.91
C GLY A 487 9.44 48.46 -4.42
N ILE A 488 8.61 47.61 -5.04
CA ILE A 488 8.69 47.33 -6.48
C ILE A 488 7.90 48.38 -7.31
N THR A 489 6.86 48.92 -6.71
CA THR A 489 6.03 49.98 -7.32
C THR A 489 5.78 51.13 -6.34
#